data_e489fe28c9c4c4c3bfad4bfdd4fe62c0
#
_entry.id   e489fe28c9c4c4c3bfad4bfdd4fe62c0
#
_cell.length_a   1.000
_cell.length_b   1.000
_cell.length_c   1.000
_cell.angle_alpha   90.00
_cell.angle_beta   90.00
_cell.angle_gamma   90.00
#
_symmetry.space_group_name_H-M   'P 1'
#
loop_
_entity.id
_entity.type
_entity.pdbx_description
1 polymer ?
#
loop_
_entity_poly.entity_id
_entity_poly.type
_entity_poly.pdbx_seq_one_letter_code
_entity_poly.pdbx_strand_id
1 'polypeptide(L)'
;MLRKPWLHFLLLGLMLFVGGQWLFPKPKPVLGPPNPERLSAMVENYTRFASDGVSPALFERFIDTELRDELLFREALNRDLQYRDVAVEQRIIRNMRFLDANTVASDRELVEQGYTLRLHLTDEVIRRRLVQIMERLIVATRPNPAPSAEAVATRYQQELASWREPARYTFSHVFLSTERVAEMPALMAQIDAENLSPDAARLLGAPFLSGYSFRRQSPEQMTRVFGAEFAEQVSVTEVRAGAWIGPVSSVFGQHYIYIEAFEPSRTLALEEVSVRIERDLLREGEEQAVIDWVEAAMAGYEVRRS
;
A
#
# COMPACT_ATOMS: atom_id res chain seq x y z
N MET A 1 20.81 66.57 -10.38
CA MET A 1 20.58 65.56 -11.37
C MET A 1 19.09 65.25 -11.64
N LEU A 2 18.12 65.78 -10.91
CA LEU A 2 16.66 65.52 -11.03
C LEU A 2 15.92 66.38 -12.09
N ARG A 3 16.61 67.16 -12.93
CA ARG A 3 15.97 68.00 -13.93
C ARG A 3 15.87 67.42 -15.34
N LYS A 4 16.02 66.12 -15.53
CA LYS A 4 15.91 65.55 -16.86
C LYS A 4 14.49 64.97 -17.04
N PRO A 5 13.67 65.45 -17.99
CA PRO A 5 12.26 65.07 -18.13
C PRO A 5 12.05 63.54 -18.33
N TRP A 6 13.00 62.86 -18.99
CA TRP A 6 12.94 61.43 -19.16
C TRP A 6 12.98 60.61 -17.83
N LEU A 7 13.65 61.17 -16.77
CA LEU A 7 13.71 60.53 -15.46
C LEU A 7 12.34 60.55 -14.76
N HIS A 8 11.57 61.64 -14.95
CA HIS A 8 10.20 61.73 -14.44
C HIS A 8 9.26 60.77 -15.14
N PHE A 9 9.42 60.59 -16.46
CA PHE A 9 8.69 59.59 -17.22
C PHE A 9 8.99 58.16 -16.76
N LEU A 10 10.24 57.85 -16.49
CA LEU A 10 10.67 56.56 -16.00
C LEU A 10 10.13 56.27 -14.59
N LEU A 11 10.19 57.25 -13.69
CA LEU A 11 9.63 57.18 -12.35
C LEU A 11 8.10 57.03 -12.37
N LEU A 12 7.42 57.83 -13.21
CA LEU A 12 5.98 57.76 -13.35
C LEU A 12 5.56 56.39 -13.97
N GLY A 13 6.28 55.92 -14.99
CA GLY A 13 6.07 54.60 -15.58
C GLY A 13 6.28 53.46 -14.59
N LEU A 14 7.33 53.55 -13.76
CA LEU A 14 7.57 52.56 -12.70
C LEU A 14 6.48 52.62 -11.61
N MET A 15 6.06 53.83 -11.22
CA MET A 15 4.97 53.99 -10.24
C MET A 15 3.65 53.47 -10.79
N LEU A 16 3.30 53.75 -12.03
CA LEU A 16 2.10 53.20 -12.68
C LEU A 16 2.19 51.67 -12.87
N PHE A 17 3.37 51.13 -13.21
CA PHE A 17 3.59 49.71 -13.33
C PHE A 17 3.43 49.00 -11.98
N VAL A 18 4.10 49.46 -10.95
CA VAL A 18 4.01 48.90 -9.59
C VAL A 18 2.60 49.10 -9.01
N GLY A 19 2.05 50.34 -9.17
CA GLY A 19 0.68 50.62 -8.73
C GLY A 19 -0.36 49.81 -9.49
N GLY A 20 -0.19 49.59 -10.79
CA GLY A 20 -1.03 48.74 -11.61
C GLY A 20 -1.00 47.26 -11.18
N GLN A 21 0.17 46.74 -10.84
CA GLN A 21 0.28 45.37 -10.29
C GLN A 21 -0.39 45.20 -8.92
N TRP A 22 -0.39 46.26 -8.12
CA TRP A 22 -0.99 46.26 -6.78
C TRP A 22 -2.51 46.45 -6.83
N LEU A 23 -3.00 47.35 -7.73
CA LEU A 23 -4.42 47.64 -7.91
C LEU A 23 -5.17 46.58 -8.76
N PHE A 24 -4.45 45.94 -9.68
CA PHE A 24 -5.00 44.91 -10.58
C PHE A 24 -4.14 43.66 -10.52
N PRO A 25 -4.20 42.88 -9.40
CA PRO A 25 -3.49 41.61 -9.32
C PRO A 25 -3.97 40.68 -10.44
N LYS A 26 -3.02 39.99 -11.07
CA LYS A 26 -3.39 38.98 -12.08
C LYS A 26 -4.35 37.98 -11.48
N PRO A 27 -5.44 37.64 -12.16
CA PRO A 27 -6.34 36.62 -11.67
C PRO A 27 -5.59 35.28 -11.49
N LYS A 28 -5.87 34.57 -10.41
CA LYS A 28 -5.30 33.24 -10.20
C LYS A 28 -5.72 32.29 -11.33
N PRO A 29 -4.82 31.43 -11.80
CA PRO A 29 -5.22 30.37 -12.74
C PRO A 29 -6.28 29.47 -12.10
N VAL A 30 -7.22 28.99 -12.89
CA VAL A 30 -8.31 28.12 -12.42
C VAL A 30 -7.84 26.67 -12.42
N LEU A 31 -8.02 25.99 -11.30
CA LEU A 31 -7.85 24.53 -11.16
C LEU A 31 -9.22 23.88 -11.04
N GLY A 32 -9.54 22.97 -11.93
CA GLY A 32 -10.85 22.35 -12.01
C GLY A 32 -11.75 23.01 -13.09
N PRO A 33 -13.04 22.62 -13.17
CA PRO A 33 -13.64 21.54 -12.38
C PRO A 33 -12.98 20.17 -12.61
N PRO A 34 -13.18 19.19 -11.69
CA PRO A 34 -12.68 17.83 -11.86
C PRO A 34 -13.20 17.20 -13.15
N ASN A 35 -12.37 16.37 -13.78
CA ASN A 35 -12.78 15.68 -15.01
C ASN A 35 -13.84 14.60 -14.69
N PRO A 36 -15.07 14.69 -15.26
CA PRO A 36 -16.17 13.77 -14.95
C PRO A 36 -15.88 12.32 -15.37
N GLU A 37 -15.12 12.10 -16.46
CA GLU A 37 -14.78 10.76 -16.92
C GLU A 37 -13.83 10.07 -15.94
N ARG A 38 -12.86 10.80 -15.38
CA ARG A 38 -11.94 10.27 -14.37
C ARG A 38 -12.63 10.01 -13.04
N LEU A 39 -13.53 10.89 -12.62
CA LEU A 39 -14.36 10.64 -11.44
C LEU A 39 -15.22 9.38 -11.63
N SER A 40 -15.84 9.22 -12.79
CA SER A 40 -16.63 8.02 -13.12
C SER A 40 -15.77 6.76 -13.08
N ALA A 41 -14.53 6.80 -13.61
CA ALA A 41 -13.60 5.69 -13.55
C ALA A 41 -13.16 5.35 -12.12
N MET A 42 -12.98 6.35 -11.24
CA MET A 42 -12.69 6.12 -9.82
C MET A 42 -13.85 5.42 -9.11
N VAL A 43 -15.09 5.88 -9.37
CA VAL A 43 -16.31 5.26 -8.84
C VAL A 43 -16.44 3.82 -9.32
N GLU A 44 -16.27 3.56 -10.61
CA GLU A 44 -16.35 2.22 -11.19
C GLU A 44 -15.30 1.27 -10.60
N ASN A 45 -14.05 1.74 -10.51
CA ASN A 45 -12.99 0.93 -9.90
C ASN A 45 -13.28 0.58 -8.43
N TYR A 46 -13.80 1.53 -7.65
CA TYR A 46 -14.16 1.28 -6.27
C TYR A 46 -15.30 0.24 -6.16
N THR A 47 -16.38 0.44 -6.90
CA THR A 47 -17.58 -0.43 -6.85
C THR A 47 -17.33 -1.84 -7.38
N ARG A 48 -16.27 -2.05 -8.18
CA ARG A 48 -15.88 -3.38 -8.65
C ARG A 48 -15.38 -4.29 -7.53
N PHE A 49 -14.80 -3.72 -6.47
CA PHE A 49 -14.19 -4.45 -5.36
C PHE A 49 -14.89 -4.25 -4.01
N ALA A 50 -15.75 -3.26 -3.90
CA ALA A 50 -16.53 -2.95 -2.70
C ALA A 50 -18.00 -3.25 -2.93
N SER A 51 -18.61 -3.98 -1.98
CA SER A 51 -20.05 -4.25 -1.98
C SER A 51 -20.89 -3.02 -1.60
N ASP A 52 -20.27 -2.08 -0.90
CA ASP A 52 -20.91 -0.86 -0.44
C ASP A 52 -20.81 0.23 -1.50
N GLY A 53 -21.89 0.97 -1.69
CA GLY A 53 -21.93 2.10 -2.62
C GLY A 53 -20.97 3.23 -2.20
N VAL A 54 -20.66 4.14 -3.12
CA VAL A 54 -19.83 5.31 -2.84
C VAL A 54 -20.57 6.30 -1.95
N SER A 55 -20.07 6.51 -0.73
CA SER A 55 -20.62 7.51 0.18
C SER A 55 -20.28 8.94 -0.30
N PRO A 56 -21.09 9.97 0.08
CA PRO A 56 -20.77 11.36 -0.25
C PRO A 56 -19.35 11.78 0.19
N ALA A 57 -18.91 11.36 1.39
CA ALA A 57 -17.58 11.67 1.89
C ALA A 57 -16.45 10.99 1.09
N LEU A 58 -16.71 9.80 0.53
CA LEU A 58 -15.76 9.12 -0.35
C LEU A 58 -15.71 9.81 -1.72
N PHE A 59 -16.86 10.26 -2.23
CA PHE A 59 -16.92 10.99 -3.49
C PHE A 59 -16.17 12.33 -3.41
N GLU A 60 -16.30 13.06 -2.29
CA GLU A 60 -15.49 14.26 -2.05
C GLU A 60 -13.98 13.97 -2.08
N ARG A 61 -13.55 12.83 -1.52
CA ARG A 61 -12.14 12.40 -1.61
C ARG A 61 -11.69 12.09 -3.05
N PHE A 62 -12.58 11.58 -3.90
CA PHE A 62 -12.27 11.40 -5.32
C PHE A 62 -12.08 12.74 -6.02
N ILE A 63 -12.93 13.74 -5.70
CA ILE A 63 -12.76 15.11 -6.20
C ILE A 63 -11.41 15.68 -5.77
N ASP A 64 -11.04 15.56 -4.50
CA ASP A 64 -9.75 16.03 -3.98
C ASP A 64 -8.56 15.35 -4.67
N THR A 65 -8.66 14.03 -4.88
CA THR A 65 -7.64 13.26 -5.59
C THR A 65 -7.48 13.73 -7.04
N GLU A 66 -8.58 13.91 -7.77
CA GLU A 66 -8.54 14.38 -9.15
C GLU A 66 -7.96 15.80 -9.26
N LEU A 67 -8.34 16.72 -8.37
CA LEU A 67 -7.80 18.08 -8.34
C LEU A 67 -6.30 18.09 -7.99
N ARG A 68 -5.89 17.25 -7.04
CA ARG A 68 -4.47 17.06 -6.71
C ARG A 68 -3.66 16.57 -7.92
N ASP A 69 -4.16 15.53 -8.59
CA ASP A 69 -3.49 14.94 -9.75
C ASP A 69 -3.47 15.90 -10.95
N GLU A 70 -4.53 16.71 -11.13
CA GLU A 70 -4.57 17.77 -12.13
C GLU A 70 -3.51 18.85 -11.85
N LEU A 71 -3.37 19.26 -10.58
CA LEU A 71 -2.34 20.23 -10.18
C LEU A 71 -0.94 19.67 -10.45
N LEU A 72 -0.65 18.45 -9.99
CA LEU A 72 0.66 17.83 -10.20
C LEU A 72 0.99 17.65 -11.69
N PHE A 73 0.00 17.29 -12.49
CA PHE A 73 0.15 17.17 -13.94
C PHE A 73 0.47 18.51 -14.59
N ARG A 74 -0.26 19.58 -14.26
CA ARG A 74 0.01 20.94 -14.77
C ARG A 74 1.40 21.42 -14.37
N GLU A 75 1.78 21.16 -13.13
CA GLU A 75 3.10 21.54 -12.61
C GLU A 75 4.24 20.74 -13.27
N ALA A 76 3.99 19.49 -13.64
CA ALA A 76 4.92 18.70 -14.44
C ALA A 76 5.10 19.26 -15.85
N LEU A 77 4.00 19.67 -16.51
CA LEU A 77 4.03 20.33 -17.81
C LEU A 77 4.74 21.69 -17.76
N ASN A 78 4.48 22.50 -16.72
CA ASN A 78 5.13 23.79 -16.51
C ASN A 78 6.66 23.68 -16.35
N ARG A 79 7.15 22.49 -15.98
CA ARG A 79 8.59 22.18 -15.83
C ARG A 79 9.16 21.40 -17.00
N ASP A 80 8.41 21.24 -18.07
CA ASP A 80 8.81 20.51 -19.29
C ASP A 80 9.21 19.03 -19.00
N LEU A 81 8.63 18.41 -17.96
CA LEU A 81 8.99 17.04 -17.59
C LEU A 81 8.56 16.02 -18.64
N GLN A 82 7.56 16.32 -19.45
CA GLN A 82 7.13 15.48 -20.58
C GLN A 82 8.23 15.26 -21.63
N TYR A 83 9.19 16.19 -21.76
CA TYR A 83 10.29 16.09 -22.71
C TYR A 83 11.55 15.41 -22.12
N ARG A 84 11.52 15.02 -20.84
CA ARG A 84 12.69 14.53 -20.11
C ARG A 84 12.56 13.08 -19.66
N ASP A 85 11.46 12.43 -19.94
CA ASP A 85 11.20 11.05 -19.49
C ASP A 85 11.08 10.11 -20.69
N VAL A 86 11.99 9.13 -20.74
CA VAL A 86 12.05 8.13 -21.81
C VAL A 86 10.77 7.29 -21.89
N ALA A 87 10.07 7.05 -20.78
CA ALA A 87 8.84 6.27 -20.79
C ALA A 87 7.69 7.04 -21.45
N VAL A 88 7.66 8.38 -21.32
CA VAL A 88 6.73 9.25 -22.04
C VAL A 88 7.01 9.19 -23.54
N GLU A 89 8.28 9.34 -23.93
CA GLU A 89 8.71 9.25 -25.32
C GLU A 89 8.31 7.90 -25.94
N GLN A 90 8.64 6.81 -25.29
CA GLN A 90 8.28 5.45 -25.74
C GLN A 90 6.77 5.22 -25.82
N ARG A 91 5.99 5.86 -24.96
CA ARG A 91 4.53 5.81 -25.02
C ARG A 91 3.99 6.55 -26.24
N ILE A 92 4.54 7.72 -26.53
CA ILE A 92 4.17 8.51 -27.73
C ILE A 92 4.48 7.70 -28.99
N ILE A 93 5.68 7.11 -29.11
CA ILE A 93 6.06 6.27 -30.25
C ILE A 93 5.07 5.13 -30.43
N ARG A 94 4.72 4.41 -29.36
CA ARG A 94 3.75 3.31 -29.44
C ARG A 94 2.37 3.78 -29.89
N ASN A 95 1.91 4.92 -29.38
CA ASN A 95 0.63 5.49 -29.77
C ASN A 95 0.63 5.89 -31.25
N MET A 96 1.70 6.51 -31.74
CA MET A 96 1.85 6.88 -33.15
C MET A 96 1.88 5.65 -34.08
N ARG A 97 2.63 4.60 -33.72
CA ARG A 97 2.64 3.34 -34.44
C ARG A 97 1.30 2.61 -34.44
N PHE A 98 0.52 2.77 -33.34
CA PHE A 98 -0.84 2.23 -33.27
C PHE A 98 -1.80 2.98 -34.21
N LEU A 99 -1.64 4.30 -34.38
CA LEU A 99 -2.44 5.12 -35.27
C LEU A 99 -2.10 4.82 -36.75
N ASP A 100 -0.83 4.55 -37.07
CA ASP A 100 -0.38 4.14 -38.41
C ASP A 100 0.62 2.98 -38.28
N ALA A 101 0.09 1.76 -38.40
CA ALA A 101 0.89 0.53 -38.29
C ALA A 101 1.90 0.35 -39.47
N ASN A 102 1.72 1.05 -40.57
CA ASN A 102 2.57 0.98 -41.76
C ASN A 102 3.56 2.15 -41.85
N THR A 103 3.64 2.98 -40.83
CA THR A 103 4.53 4.14 -40.84
C THR A 103 5.99 3.72 -41.01
N VAL A 104 6.70 4.42 -41.89
CA VAL A 104 8.15 4.29 -42.08
C VAL A 104 8.94 5.41 -41.38
N ALA A 105 8.23 6.26 -40.64
CA ALA A 105 8.83 7.37 -39.88
C ALA A 105 9.77 6.86 -38.78
N SER A 106 10.87 7.55 -38.59
CA SER A 106 11.79 7.30 -37.49
C SER A 106 11.14 7.59 -36.12
N ASP A 107 11.66 7.00 -35.06
CA ASP A 107 11.19 7.26 -33.68
C ASP A 107 11.17 8.75 -33.35
N ARG A 108 12.18 9.50 -33.79
CA ARG A 108 12.26 10.95 -33.57
C ARG A 108 11.10 11.69 -34.26
N GLU A 109 10.82 11.36 -35.51
CA GLU A 109 9.71 11.97 -36.28
C GLU A 109 8.37 11.62 -35.65
N LEU A 110 8.19 10.36 -35.17
CA LEU A 110 6.98 9.94 -34.45
C LEU A 110 6.78 10.72 -33.15
N VAL A 111 7.85 10.98 -32.40
CA VAL A 111 7.81 11.79 -31.18
C VAL A 111 7.41 13.24 -31.48
N GLU A 112 8.03 13.88 -32.48
CA GLU A 112 7.72 15.25 -32.89
C GLU A 112 6.25 15.38 -33.35
N GLN A 113 5.76 14.42 -34.16
CA GLN A 113 4.37 14.34 -34.55
C GLN A 113 3.42 14.12 -33.38
N GLY A 114 3.76 13.22 -32.47
CA GLY A 114 2.95 12.92 -31.28
C GLY A 114 2.80 14.13 -30.36
N TYR A 115 3.85 14.94 -30.18
CA TYR A 115 3.76 16.21 -29.45
C TYR A 115 2.92 17.25 -30.21
N THR A 116 3.04 17.33 -31.53
CA THR A 116 2.20 18.18 -32.37
C THR A 116 0.72 17.83 -32.25
N LEU A 117 0.39 16.54 -32.22
CA LEU A 117 -0.96 16.03 -31.97
C LEU A 117 -1.40 16.14 -30.48
N ARG A 118 -0.53 16.64 -29.60
CA ARG A 118 -0.78 16.80 -28.16
C ARG A 118 -1.14 15.51 -27.44
N LEU A 119 -0.64 14.35 -27.88
CA LEU A 119 -0.91 13.06 -27.25
C LEU A 119 -0.49 13.04 -25.77
N HIS A 120 0.54 13.80 -25.40
CA HIS A 120 0.99 13.94 -24.01
C HIS A 120 -0.02 14.61 -23.08
N LEU A 121 -1.05 15.29 -23.61
CA LEU A 121 -2.11 15.93 -22.82
C LEU A 121 -3.34 15.03 -22.64
N THR A 122 -3.54 14.06 -23.54
CA THR A 122 -4.76 13.23 -23.60
C THR A 122 -4.53 11.77 -23.20
N ASP A 123 -3.28 11.28 -23.26
CA ASP A 123 -2.97 9.91 -22.88
C ASP A 123 -2.87 9.76 -21.35
N GLU A 124 -3.76 8.94 -20.77
CA GLU A 124 -3.86 8.74 -19.32
C GLU A 124 -2.61 8.07 -18.72
N VAL A 125 -1.89 7.27 -19.50
CA VAL A 125 -0.63 6.64 -19.03
C VAL A 125 0.47 7.69 -18.89
N ILE A 126 0.55 8.61 -19.86
CA ILE A 126 1.49 9.73 -19.81
C ILE A 126 1.15 10.64 -18.63
N ARG A 127 -0.13 10.97 -18.45
CA ARG A 127 -0.59 11.78 -17.33
C ARG A 127 -0.14 11.20 -15.98
N ARG A 128 -0.45 9.93 -15.73
CA ARG A 128 -0.05 9.24 -14.48
C ARG A 128 1.47 9.23 -14.30
N ARG A 129 2.21 9.02 -15.40
CA ARG A 129 3.66 9.06 -15.36
C ARG A 129 4.20 10.44 -14.96
N LEU A 130 3.64 11.50 -15.50
CA LEU A 130 4.04 12.87 -15.18
C LEU A 130 3.70 13.25 -13.74
N VAL A 131 2.55 12.83 -13.23
CA VAL A 131 2.20 12.98 -11.80
C VAL A 131 3.24 12.30 -10.92
N GLN A 132 3.59 11.03 -11.20
CA GLN A 132 4.61 10.30 -10.45
C GLN A 132 6.00 10.95 -10.49
N ILE A 133 6.40 11.50 -11.65
CA ILE A 133 7.67 12.20 -11.79
C ILE A 133 7.65 13.48 -10.95
N MET A 134 6.55 14.21 -10.96
CA MET A 134 6.40 15.42 -10.17
C MET A 134 6.47 15.14 -8.67
N GLU A 135 5.79 14.08 -8.19
CA GLU A 135 5.90 13.63 -6.80
C GLU A 135 7.34 13.30 -6.41
N ARG A 136 8.05 12.54 -7.24
CA ARG A 136 9.47 12.23 -7.01
C ARG A 136 10.35 13.48 -6.99
N LEU A 137 10.06 14.46 -7.86
CA LEU A 137 10.78 15.72 -7.88
C LEU A 137 10.56 16.52 -6.59
N ILE A 138 9.32 16.55 -6.08
CA ILE A 138 8.97 17.18 -4.82
C ILE A 138 9.78 16.56 -3.68
N VAL A 139 9.75 15.23 -3.58
CA VAL A 139 10.50 14.47 -2.56
C VAL A 139 12.01 14.74 -2.69
N ALA A 140 12.56 14.65 -3.90
CA ALA A 140 14.00 14.86 -4.13
C ALA A 140 14.48 16.30 -3.82
N THR A 141 13.60 17.29 -3.88
CA THR A 141 13.94 18.69 -3.65
C THR A 141 13.66 19.17 -2.22
N ARG A 142 13.04 18.32 -1.39
CA ARG A 142 12.77 18.63 0.02
C ARG A 142 13.67 17.82 0.95
N PRO A 143 14.19 18.44 2.02
CA PRO A 143 14.93 17.68 3.02
C PRO A 143 14.00 16.65 3.70
N ASN A 144 14.35 15.38 3.61
CA ASN A 144 13.75 14.31 4.40
C ASN A 144 14.86 13.64 5.22
N PRO A 145 15.21 14.21 6.38
CA PRO A 145 16.29 13.66 7.20
C PRO A 145 15.93 12.26 7.69
N ALA A 146 16.94 11.43 7.87
CA ALA A 146 16.74 10.12 8.49
C ALA A 146 16.04 10.27 9.84
N PRO A 147 15.07 9.40 10.17
CA PRO A 147 14.39 9.42 11.46
C PRO A 147 15.40 9.30 12.61
N SER A 148 15.17 10.07 13.67
CA SER A 148 16.00 9.96 14.87
C SER A 148 15.74 8.63 15.59
N ALA A 149 16.73 8.14 16.34
CA ALA A 149 16.57 6.95 17.18
C ALA A 149 15.41 7.08 18.17
N GLU A 150 15.15 8.31 18.65
CA GLU A 150 14.01 8.61 19.52
C GLU A 150 12.66 8.45 18.78
N ALA A 151 12.56 8.93 17.54
CA ALA A 151 11.35 8.76 16.72
C ALA A 151 11.07 7.27 16.45
N VAL A 152 12.12 6.49 16.14
CA VAL A 152 12.02 5.04 15.94
C VAL A 152 11.56 4.32 17.22
N ALA A 153 12.15 4.66 18.36
CA ALA A 153 11.77 4.09 19.66
C ALA A 153 10.32 4.46 20.04
N THR A 154 9.92 5.70 19.78
CA THR A 154 8.55 6.18 20.04
C THR A 154 7.53 5.41 19.19
N ARG A 155 7.79 5.23 17.90
CA ARG A 155 6.93 4.46 16.99
C ARG A 155 6.84 2.99 17.41
N TYR A 156 7.97 2.40 17.80
CA TYR A 156 8.00 1.03 18.33
C TYR A 156 7.06 0.86 19.52
N GLN A 157 7.10 1.78 20.50
CA GLN A 157 6.22 1.73 21.68
C GLN A 157 4.75 1.94 21.31
N GLN A 158 4.44 2.85 20.39
CA GLN A 158 3.07 3.08 19.94
C GLN A 158 2.47 1.86 19.24
N GLU A 159 3.28 1.09 18.54
CA GLU A 159 2.85 -0.07 17.75
C GLU A 159 3.26 -1.41 18.37
N LEU A 160 3.53 -1.45 19.68
CA LEU A 160 4.08 -2.63 20.37
C LEU A 160 3.26 -3.90 20.13
N ALA A 161 1.92 -3.77 20.05
CA ALA A 161 1.03 -4.89 19.77
C ALA A 161 1.23 -5.48 18.35
N SER A 162 1.60 -4.65 17.37
CA SER A 162 1.86 -5.05 15.98
C SER A 162 3.17 -5.83 15.82
N TRP A 163 4.09 -5.67 16.77
CA TRP A 163 5.38 -6.37 16.81
C TRP A 163 5.31 -7.73 17.52
N ARG A 164 4.11 -8.17 17.89
CA ARG A 164 3.94 -9.47 18.55
C ARG A 164 3.87 -10.59 17.51
N GLU A 165 4.84 -11.51 17.58
CA GLU A 165 4.78 -12.78 16.87
C GLU A 165 3.91 -13.75 17.65
N PRO A 166 2.92 -14.41 16.99
CA PRO A 166 2.12 -15.43 17.66
C PRO A 166 2.96 -16.68 17.94
N ALA A 167 2.52 -17.47 18.92
CA ALA A 167 3.08 -18.79 19.15
C ALA A 167 3.04 -19.65 17.87
N ARG A 168 4.03 -20.53 17.72
CA ARG A 168 4.13 -21.48 16.58
C ARG A 168 4.25 -22.90 17.08
N TYR A 169 3.43 -23.76 16.52
CA TYR A 169 3.33 -25.16 16.87
C TYR A 169 3.72 -26.01 15.66
N THR A 170 4.67 -26.94 15.87
CA THR A 170 4.95 -28.02 14.93
C THR A 170 4.47 -29.30 15.57
N PHE A 171 3.54 -29.99 14.93
CA PHE A 171 2.91 -31.14 15.51
C PHE A 171 2.48 -32.17 14.46
N SER A 172 2.39 -33.43 14.89
CA SER A 172 1.71 -34.51 14.21
C SER A 172 0.50 -34.95 15.03
N HIS A 173 -0.49 -35.56 14.41
CA HIS A 173 -1.69 -35.98 15.13
C HIS A 173 -2.22 -37.30 14.68
N VAL A 174 -2.95 -37.96 15.56
CA VAL A 174 -3.84 -39.10 15.28
C VAL A 174 -5.27 -38.57 15.36
N PHE A 175 -6.07 -38.89 14.35
CA PHE A 175 -7.43 -38.40 14.21
C PHE A 175 -8.45 -39.52 14.29
N LEU A 176 -9.55 -39.29 15.00
CA LEU A 176 -10.77 -40.10 14.95
C LEU A 176 -11.97 -39.21 14.60
N SER A 177 -12.75 -39.66 13.63
CA SER A 177 -13.99 -39.00 13.23
C SER A 177 -15.02 -39.01 14.37
N THR A 178 -16.03 -38.14 14.28
CA THR A 178 -17.13 -38.04 15.27
C THR A 178 -17.80 -39.39 15.54
N GLU A 179 -17.85 -40.28 14.58
CA GLU A 179 -18.43 -41.64 14.74
C GLU A 179 -17.58 -42.57 15.63
N ARG A 180 -16.26 -42.29 15.71
CA ARG A 180 -15.29 -43.11 16.42
C ARG A 180 -14.70 -42.45 17.67
N VAL A 181 -15.21 -41.29 18.10
CA VAL A 181 -14.66 -40.56 19.29
C VAL A 181 -14.66 -41.39 20.56
N ALA A 182 -15.59 -42.35 20.70
CA ALA A 182 -15.63 -43.25 21.85
C ALA A 182 -14.38 -44.17 21.97
N GLU A 183 -13.64 -44.39 20.89
CA GLU A 183 -12.41 -45.18 20.86
C GLU A 183 -11.17 -44.35 21.29
N MET A 184 -11.25 -43.00 21.35
CA MET A 184 -10.11 -42.16 21.62
C MET A 184 -9.39 -42.48 22.95
N PRO A 185 -10.07 -42.71 24.10
CA PRO A 185 -9.38 -43.05 25.34
C PRO A 185 -8.55 -44.33 25.26
N ALA A 186 -9.06 -45.37 24.56
CA ALA A 186 -8.35 -46.62 24.38
C ALA A 186 -7.14 -46.46 23.45
N LEU A 187 -7.30 -45.67 22.38
CA LEU A 187 -6.23 -45.36 21.44
C LEU A 187 -5.11 -44.55 22.14
N MET A 188 -5.44 -43.56 22.95
CA MET A 188 -4.45 -42.81 23.72
C MET A 188 -3.69 -43.72 24.68
N ALA A 189 -4.40 -44.56 25.45
CA ALA A 189 -3.79 -45.52 26.36
C ALA A 189 -2.85 -46.52 25.66
N GLN A 190 -3.20 -46.97 24.46
CA GLN A 190 -2.34 -47.82 23.65
C GLN A 190 -1.07 -47.07 23.21
N ILE A 191 -1.20 -45.87 22.65
CA ILE A 191 -0.06 -45.04 22.20
C ILE A 191 0.91 -44.82 23.34
N ASP A 192 0.41 -44.48 24.53
CA ASP A 192 1.22 -44.17 25.72
C ASP A 192 1.90 -45.44 26.26
N ALA A 193 1.14 -46.59 26.38
CA ALA A 193 1.68 -47.83 26.90
C ALA A 193 2.77 -48.44 26.03
N GLU A 194 2.60 -48.35 24.69
CA GLU A 194 3.54 -48.86 23.72
C GLU A 194 4.63 -47.83 23.33
N ASN A 195 4.54 -46.63 23.86
CA ASN A 195 5.42 -45.50 23.55
C ASN A 195 5.62 -45.30 22.03
N LEU A 196 4.48 -45.28 21.31
CA LEU A 196 4.50 -45.25 19.86
C LEU A 196 5.03 -43.89 19.33
N SER A 197 5.85 -43.98 18.31
CA SER A 197 6.23 -42.78 17.55
C SER A 197 5.03 -42.17 16.80
N PRO A 198 5.02 -40.91 16.47
CA PRO A 198 3.94 -40.25 15.70
C PRO A 198 3.62 -40.99 14.37
N ASP A 199 4.66 -41.49 13.68
CA ASP A 199 4.49 -42.23 12.45
C ASP A 199 3.81 -43.60 12.65
N ALA A 200 4.10 -44.29 13.74
CA ALA A 200 3.44 -45.55 14.08
C ALA A 200 2.00 -45.28 14.58
N ALA A 201 1.82 -44.32 15.47
CA ALA A 201 0.54 -43.97 16.04
C ALA A 201 -0.50 -43.54 15.00
N ARG A 202 -0.10 -42.82 13.95
CA ARG A 202 -1.01 -42.38 12.87
C ARG A 202 -1.75 -43.54 12.18
N LEU A 203 -1.17 -44.74 12.16
CA LEU A 203 -1.77 -45.89 11.54
C LEU A 203 -2.98 -46.43 12.33
N LEU A 204 -3.13 -46.07 13.58
CA LEU A 204 -4.26 -46.40 14.45
C LEU A 204 -5.47 -45.49 14.21
N GLY A 205 -5.23 -44.31 13.62
CA GLY A 205 -6.27 -43.30 13.38
C GLY A 205 -6.99 -43.46 12.05
N ALA A 206 -7.93 -42.53 11.83
CA ALA A 206 -8.62 -42.38 10.56
C ALA A 206 -7.81 -41.45 9.62
N PRO A 207 -7.99 -41.58 8.29
CA PRO A 207 -7.42 -40.64 7.34
C PRO A 207 -7.93 -39.22 7.59
N PHE A 208 -7.01 -38.23 7.54
CA PHE A 208 -7.34 -36.82 7.65
C PHE A 208 -6.95 -36.09 6.36
N LEU A 209 -7.89 -35.38 5.76
CA LEU A 209 -7.73 -34.79 4.42
C LEU A 209 -6.57 -33.78 4.33
N SER A 210 -6.38 -32.99 5.37
CA SER A 210 -5.34 -31.93 5.42
C SER A 210 -3.96 -32.50 5.82
N GLY A 211 -3.79 -33.79 5.98
CA GLY A 211 -2.53 -34.43 6.35
C GLY A 211 -2.38 -34.69 7.84
N TYR A 212 -1.21 -35.18 8.23
CA TYR A 212 -0.94 -35.65 9.61
C TYR A 212 0.08 -34.83 10.36
N SER A 213 0.88 -34.06 9.66
CA SER A 213 1.97 -33.24 10.22
C SER A 213 1.84 -31.80 9.76
N PHE A 214 1.97 -30.89 10.70
CA PHE A 214 1.78 -29.44 10.52
C PHE A 214 2.99 -28.71 11.09
N ARG A 215 3.63 -27.86 10.26
CA ARG A 215 4.83 -27.14 10.65
C ARG A 215 4.51 -25.69 10.96
N ARG A 216 5.03 -25.19 12.10
CA ARG A 216 5.00 -23.76 12.52
C ARG A 216 3.63 -23.12 12.40
N GLN A 217 2.57 -23.83 12.79
CA GLN A 217 1.19 -23.33 12.71
C GLN A 217 0.93 -22.30 13.80
N SER A 218 0.39 -21.15 13.43
CA SER A 218 -0.16 -20.21 14.40
C SER A 218 -1.56 -20.61 14.85
N PRO A 219 -2.07 -20.10 16.01
CA PRO A 219 -3.45 -20.33 16.43
C PRO A 219 -4.47 -19.98 15.33
N GLU A 220 -4.26 -18.89 14.60
CA GLU A 220 -5.13 -18.50 13.49
C GLU A 220 -5.10 -19.52 12.32
N GLN A 221 -3.93 -20.05 12.00
CA GLN A 221 -3.81 -21.09 10.97
C GLN A 221 -4.47 -22.39 11.42
N MET A 222 -4.32 -22.78 12.70
CA MET A 222 -5.02 -23.93 13.27
C MET A 222 -6.54 -23.73 13.24
N THR A 223 -7.03 -22.54 13.55
CA THR A 223 -8.46 -22.19 13.45
C THR A 223 -9.01 -22.42 12.04
N ARG A 224 -8.25 -22.04 11.01
CA ARG A 224 -8.68 -22.22 9.61
C ARG A 224 -8.78 -23.69 9.19
N VAL A 225 -7.93 -24.55 9.75
CA VAL A 225 -7.88 -25.98 9.37
C VAL A 225 -8.78 -26.82 10.25
N PHE A 226 -8.78 -26.60 11.57
CA PHE A 226 -9.40 -27.49 12.56
C PHE A 226 -10.62 -26.88 13.27
N GLY A 227 -10.81 -25.55 13.15
CA GLY A 227 -11.81 -24.80 13.89
C GLY A 227 -11.25 -24.09 15.12
N ALA A 228 -12.03 -23.13 15.65
CA ALA A 228 -11.60 -22.26 16.77
C ALA A 228 -11.36 -23.05 18.06
N GLU A 229 -12.22 -24.01 18.37
CA GLU A 229 -12.13 -24.82 19.58
C GLU A 229 -10.81 -25.60 19.67
N PHE A 230 -10.37 -26.19 18.54
CA PHE A 230 -9.07 -26.86 18.46
C PHE A 230 -7.91 -25.92 18.79
N ALA A 231 -7.90 -24.75 18.13
CA ALA A 231 -6.83 -23.77 18.31
C ALA A 231 -6.79 -23.24 19.74
N GLU A 232 -7.96 -23.02 20.38
CA GLU A 232 -8.06 -22.60 21.75
C GLU A 232 -7.54 -23.66 22.70
N GLN A 233 -8.01 -24.92 22.59
CA GLN A 233 -7.58 -26.03 23.46
C GLN A 233 -6.06 -26.23 23.39
N VAL A 234 -5.45 -26.23 22.16
CA VAL A 234 -4.00 -26.35 22.03
C VAL A 234 -3.28 -25.14 22.63
N SER A 235 -3.84 -23.92 22.51
CA SER A 235 -3.19 -22.71 23.00
C SER A 235 -3.20 -22.55 24.53
N VAL A 236 -4.21 -23.08 25.22
CA VAL A 236 -4.32 -23.02 26.69
C VAL A 236 -3.65 -24.21 27.37
N THR A 237 -3.38 -25.31 26.64
CA THR A 237 -2.67 -26.46 27.18
C THR A 237 -1.19 -26.15 27.36
N GLU A 238 -0.60 -26.57 28.48
CA GLU A 238 0.86 -26.51 28.66
C GLU A 238 1.53 -27.50 27.70
N VAL A 239 2.11 -26.97 26.61
CA VAL A 239 2.74 -27.77 25.59
C VAL A 239 4.23 -27.92 25.85
N ARG A 240 4.73 -29.16 25.67
CA ARG A 240 6.15 -29.51 25.71
C ARG A 240 6.52 -30.27 24.45
N ALA A 241 7.66 -29.92 23.85
CA ALA A 241 8.16 -30.69 22.74
C ALA A 241 8.47 -32.15 23.18
N GLY A 242 8.12 -33.08 22.31
CA GLY A 242 8.28 -34.52 22.59
C GLY A 242 7.13 -35.13 23.42
N ALA A 243 6.03 -34.40 23.62
CA ALA A 243 4.89 -34.90 24.40
C ALA A 243 3.61 -35.00 23.57
N TRP A 244 2.79 -35.96 23.96
CA TRP A 244 1.41 -36.09 23.48
C TRP A 244 0.48 -35.22 24.32
N ILE A 245 -0.47 -34.57 23.68
CA ILE A 245 -1.54 -33.77 24.31
C ILE A 245 -2.91 -34.19 23.74
N GLY A 246 -3.94 -34.10 24.55
CA GLY A 246 -5.31 -34.36 24.10
C GLY A 246 -6.13 -35.17 25.11
N PRO A 247 -7.34 -35.58 24.72
CA PRO A 247 -7.92 -35.39 23.38
C PRO A 247 -8.28 -33.92 23.10
N VAL A 248 -8.02 -33.45 21.87
CA VAL A 248 -8.36 -32.11 21.39
C VAL A 248 -9.49 -32.22 20.37
N SER A 249 -10.56 -31.43 20.57
CA SER A 249 -11.74 -31.46 19.69
C SER A 249 -11.55 -30.55 18.47
N SER A 250 -12.08 -30.97 17.34
CA SER A 250 -12.18 -30.16 16.13
C SER A 250 -13.57 -30.28 15.51
N VAL A 251 -13.83 -29.53 14.44
CA VAL A 251 -15.08 -29.66 13.65
C VAL A 251 -15.23 -31.04 12.97
N PHE A 252 -14.18 -31.85 12.93
CA PHE A 252 -14.16 -33.17 12.27
C PHE A 252 -14.26 -34.35 13.26
N GLY A 253 -13.92 -34.13 14.53
CA GLY A 253 -13.84 -35.19 15.57
C GLY A 253 -12.78 -34.86 16.61
N GLN A 254 -12.07 -35.87 17.08
CA GLN A 254 -11.04 -35.73 18.11
C GLN A 254 -9.65 -36.07 17.57
N HIS A 255 -8.67 -35.41 18.14
CA HIS A 255 -7.26 -35.50 17.80
C HIS A 255 -6.44 -35.81 19.06
N TYR A 256 -5.47 -36.73 18.94
CA TYR A 256 -4.37 -36.89 19.88
C TYR A 256 -3.11 -36.35 19.21
N ILE A 257 -2.47 -35.33 19.79
CA ILE A 257 -1.49 -34.47 19.14
C ILE A 257 -0.12 -34.68 19.76
N TYR A 258 0.88 -35.00 18.94
CA TYR A 258 2.28 -35.02 19.34
C TYR A 258 2.95 -33.70 19.01
N ILE A 259 3.44 -32.99 20.00
CA ILE A 259 4.14 -31.72 19.82
C ILE A 259 5.61 -31.99 19.48
N GLU A 260 6.01 -31.72 18.25
CA GLU A 260 7.38 -31.88 17.78
C GLU A 260 8.23 -30.66 18.20
N ALA A 261 7.68 -29.44 18.03
CA ALA A 261 8.32 -28.20 18.45
C ALA A 261 7.28 -27.15 18.83
N PHE A 262 7.65 -26.29 19.76
CA PHE A 262 6.84 -25.17 20.19
C PHE A 262 7.72 -23.91 20.33
N GLU A 263 7.30 -22.84 19.69
CA GLU A 263 7.89 -21.51 19.81
C GLU A 263 6.86 -20.61 20.50
N PRO A 264 7.13 -20.10 21.69
CA PRO A 264 6.19 -19.23 22.41
C PRO A 264 5.99 -17.91 21.67
N SER A 265 4.84 -17.27 21.88
CA SER A 265 4.61 -15.91 21.41
C SER A 265 5.64 -14.96 22.02
N ARG A 266 6.18 -14.05 21.23
CA ARG A 266 7.13 -13.05 21.69
C ARG A 266 6.85 -11.69 21.05
N THR A 267 7.25 -10.63 21.70
CA THR A 267 7.34 -9.32 21.06
C THR A 267 8.73 -9.20 20.45
N LEU A 268 8.80 -8.84 19.17
CA LEU A 268 10.06 -8.56 18.49
C LEU A 268 10.76 -7.40 19.18
N ALA A 269 12.05 -7.52 19.42
CA ALA A 269 12.84 -6.44 20.00
C ALA A 269 12.96 -5.26 19.02
N LEU A 270 13.23 -4.06 19.54
CA LEU A 270 13.40 -2.86 18.72
C LEU A 270 14.46 -3.06 17.63
N GLU A 271 15.54 -3.72 17.96
CA GLU A 271 16.68 -4.00 17.06
C GLU A 271 16.27 -4.87 15.86
N GLU A 272 15.28 -5.75 16.05
CA GLU A 272 14.78 -6.64 15.00
C GLU A 272 13.87 -5.91 13.99
N VAL A 273 13.25 -4.79 14.39
CA VAL A 273 12.25 -4.07 13.60
C VAL A 273 12.64 -2.64 13.26
N SER A 274 13.73 -2.11 13.82
CA SER A 274 14.16 -0.71 13.66
C SER A 274 14.27 -0.28 12.20
N VAL A 275 14.89 -1.10 11.35
CA VAL A 275 15.06 -0.81 9.90
C VAL A 275 13.70 -0.71 9.19
N ARG A 276 12.73 -1.52 9.61
CA ARG A 276 11.37 -1.47 9.06
C ARG A 276 10.67 -0.17 9.49
N ILE A 277 10.76 0.18 10.77
CA ILE A 277 10.18 1.41 11.31
C ILE A 277 10.81 2.64 10.65
N GLU A 278 12.14 2.68 10.52
CA GLU A 278 12.85 3.77 9.83
C GLU A 278 12.35 3.97 8.40
N ARG A 279 12.21 2.89 7.66
CA ARG A 279 11.70 2.94 6.28
C ARG A 279 10.25 3.43 6.21
N ASP A 280 9.40 3.01 7.15
CA ASP A 280 8.00 3.42 7.21
C ASP A 280 7.89 4.91 7.57
N LEU A 281 8.69 5.40 8.53
CA LEU A 281 8.76 6.82 8.87
C LEU A 281 9.30 7.69 7.72
N LEU A 282 10.32 7.22 7.00
CA LEU A 282 10.82 7.90 5.80
C LEU A 282 9.72 8.04 4.74
N ARG A 283 9.01 6.96 4.47
CA ARG A 283 7.92 6.96 3.49
C ARG A 283 6.79 7.91 3.90
N GLU A 284 6.40 7.91 5.18
CA GLU A 284 5.40 8.86 5.71
C GLU A 284 5.87 10.32 5.54
N GLY A 285 7.16 10.59 5.81
CA GLY A 285 7.74 11.90 5.58
C GLY A 285 7.73 12.33 4.11
N GLU A 286 7.98 11.41 3.19
CA GLU A 286 7.89 11.65 1.74
C GLU A 286 6.44 11.94 1.30
N GLU A 287 5.48 11.15 1.78
CA GLU A 287 4.05 11.37 1.53
C GLU A 287 3.59 12.74 2.07
N GLN A 288 3.99 13.08 3.30
CA GLN A 288 3.67 14.37 3.90
C GLN A 288 4.28 15.53 3.13
N ALA A 289 5.52 15.40 2.65
CA ALA A 289 6.17 16.43 1.84
C ALA A 289 5.41 16.74 0.53
N VAL A 290 4.81 15.71 -0.08
CA VAL A 290 3.96 15.88 -1.28
C VAL A 290 2.66 16.57 -0.90
N ILE A 291 2.01 16.19 0.21
CA ILE A 291 0.78 16.81 0.71
C ILE A 291 1.01 18.30 0.96
N ASP A 292 2.02 18.64 1.74
CA ASP A 292 2.35 20.04 2.08
C ASP A 292 2.66 20.87 0.84
N TRP A 293 3.35 20.26 -0.14
CA TRP A 293 3.65 20.94 -1.40
C TRP A 293 2.39 21.21 -2.20
N VAL A 294 1.49 20.24 -2.30
CA VAL A 294 0.21 20.35 -3.02
C VAL A 294 -0.65 21.43 -2.37
N GLU A 295 -0.79 21.45 -1.05
CA GLU A 295 -1.55 22.46 -0.33
C GLU A 295 -0.99 23.89 -0.57
N ALA A 296 0.32 24.04 -0.48
CA ALA A 296 0.98 25.31 -0.76
C ALA A 296 0.79 25.76 -2.21
N ALA A 297 0.87 24.83 -3.16
CA ALA A 297 0.70 25.14 -4.58
C ALA A 297 -0.76 25.48 -4.92
N MET A 298 -1.73 24.77 -4.34
CA MET A 298 -3.18 25.05 -4.51
C MET A 298 -3.56 26.48 -4.09
N ALA A 299 -2.87 27.04 -3.10
CA ALA A 299 -3.10 28.43 -2.69
C ALA A 299 -2.86 29.44 -3.82
N GLY A 300 -2.08 29.07 -4.83
CA GLY A 300 -1.85 29.88 -6.05
C GLY A 300 -2.97 29.81 -7.09
N TYR A 301 -3.96 28.96 -6.92
CA TYR A 301 -5.05 28.72 -7.87
C TYR A 301 -6.40 29.14 -7.32
N GLU A 302 -7.35 29.44 -8.23
CA GLU A 302 -8.78 29.47 -7.95
C GLU A 302 -9.31 28.05 -8.15
N VAL A 303 -9.61 27.34 -7.05
CA VAL A 303 -10.03 25.92 -7.11
C VAL A 303 -11.54 25.84 -7.33
N ARG A 304 -11.97 25.16 -8.41
CA ARG A 304 -13.38 24.86 -8.72
C ARG A 304 -13.64 23.38 -8.52
N ARG A 305 -14.57 23.07 -7.64
CA ARG A 305 -14.94 21.66 -7.29
C ARG A 305 -16.12 21.14 -8.08
N SER A 306 -16.88 22.03 -8.73
CA SER A 306 -18.08 21.75 -9.55
C SER A 306 -18.13 22.66 -10.77
#